data_9179016709b2b1835cd7d3c6779654b5
#
_entry.id   9179016709b2b1835cd7d3c6779654b5
#
_cell.length_a   1.000
_cell.length_b   1.000
_cell.length_c   1.000
_cell.angle_alpha   90.00
_cell.angle_beta   90.00
_cell.angle_gamma   90.00
#
_symmetry.space_group_name_H-M   'P 1'
#
loop_
_entity.id
_entity.type
_entity.pdbx_description
1 polymer ?
#
loop_
_entity_poly.entity_id
_entity_poly.type
_entity_poly.pdbx_seq_one_letter_code
_entity_poly.pdbx_strand_id
1 'polypeptide(L)'
;HCMVVPNIYNDIDGRYRGRDGKVHRTASNYYTVFSLWDTFRAWHPLMTIIDQRRSLDFVRTFLLQYEHAGLLPVWEFASNETECMIGYHSVSAIADAYSKGIKEFDTKYALEAMDKSATSKKRYGLDAYMDHGYLDILDESESVSKTLEYAYDDYCIATFAKAIGNSEKYEIFNQRSNNWKNLFDAETKFIRPRRNGRFITPFDPREVNNHYTEA
;
A
#
# COMPACT_ATOMS: atom_id res chain seq x y z
N HIS A 1 -6.97 15.06 17.84
CA HIS A 1 -6.65 13.62 17.95
C HIS A 1 -6.09 13.09 16.63
N CYS A 2 -6.82 13.16 15.53
CA CYS A 2 -6.37 12.61 14.24
C CYS A 2 -5.05 13.18 13.71
N MET A 3 -4.59 14.32 14.23
CA MET A 3 -3.35 14.97 13.82
C MET A 3 -2.14 14.62 14.70
N VAL A 4 -2.32 13.78 15.72
CA VAL A 4 -1.25 13.40 16.65
C VAL A 4 -0.32 12.35 16.03
N VAL A 5 -0.84 11.49 15.19
CA VAL A 5 -0.09 10.47 14.45
C VAL A 5 -0.18 10.73 12.95
N PRO A 6 0.86 10.41 12.15
CA PRO A 6 2.21 9.95 12.55
C PRO A 6 3.02 10.96 13.36
N ASN A 7 3.90 10.44 14.22
CA ASN A 7 4.74 11.26 15.12
C ASN A 7 6.15 11.43 14.53
N ILE A 8 6.78 12.57 14.82
CA ILE A 8 8.22 12.73 14.60
C ILE A 8 8.97 11.74 15.49
N TYR A 9 9.88 10.98 14.90
CA TYR A 9 10.61 9.90 15.57
C TYR A 9 12.11 10.15 15.66
N ASN A 10 12.65 11.06 14.85
CA ASN A 10 14.06 11.43 14.95
C ASN A 10 14.31 12.39 16.12
N ASP A 11 15.51 12.32 16.67
CA ASP A 11 16.02 13.26 17.65
C ASP A 11 16.25 14.68 17.04
N ILE A 12 16.49 15.66 17.89
CA ILE A 12 16.76 17.06 17.47
C ILE A 12 17.98 17.16 16.54
N ASP A 13 18.96 16.28 16.70
CA ASP A 13 20.15 16.22 15.85
C ASP A 13 19.96 15.38 14.56
N GLY A 14 18.73 14.92 14.31
CA GLY A 14 18.35 14.16 13.12
C GLY A 14 18.62 12.65 13.21
N ARG A 15 19.10 12.13 14.36
CA ARG A 15 19.29 10.68 14.53
C ARG A 15 17.97 9.97 14.74
N TYR A 16 17.85 8.78 14.18
CA TYR A 16 16.70 7.89 14.38
C TYR A 16 17.15 6.42 14.23
N ARG A 17 16.37 5.51 14.80
CA ARG A 17 16.54 4.08 14.59
C ARG A 17 15.82 3.67 13.29
N GLY A 18 16.56 3.07 12.35
CA GLY A 18 15.98 2.53 11.11
C GLY A 18 15.31 1.16 11.30
N ARG A 19 14.58 0.71 10.27
CA ARG A 19 13.94 -0.63 10.25
C ARG A 19 14.96 -1.79 10.22
N ASP A 20 16.21 -1.51 9.92
CA ASP A 20 17.35 -2.45 10.05
C ASP A 20 17.93 -2.53 11.47
N GLY A 21 17.33 -1.81 12.42
CA GLY A 21 17.75 -1.75 13.81
C GLY A 21 18.96 -0.86 14.08
N LYS A 22 19.54 -0.21 13.06
CA LYS A 22 20.70 0.67 13.18
C LYS A 22 20.30 2.11 13.40
N VAL A 23 21.23 2.92 13.90
CA VAL A 23 21.06 4.37 14.02
C VAL A 23 21.48 5.04 12.71
N HIS A 24 20.57 5.79 12.14
CA HIS A 24 20.75 6.61 10.95
C HIS A 24 20.59 8.09 11.27
N ARG A 25 20.81 8.93 10.26
CA ARG A 25 20.62 10.36 10.36
C ARG A 25 19.95 10.92 9.12
N THR A 26 18.99 11.82 9.31
CA THR A 26 18.29 12.53 8.23
C THR A 26 18.27 14.04 8.48
N ALA A 27 18.18 14.81 7.40
CA ALA A 27 17.97 16.26 7.45
C ALA A 27 16.49 16.66 7.47
N SER A 28 15.59 15.76 7.07
CA SER A 28 14.13 15.94 7.13
C SER A 28 13.57 15.31 8.41
N ASN A 29 12.32 15.61 8.74
CA ASN A 29 11.64 14.86 9.79
C ASN A 29 11.43 13.42 9.34
N TYR A 30 11.75 12.49 10.25
CA TYR A 30 11.43 11.07 10.09
C TYR A 30 10.27 10.72 11.01
N TYR A 31 9.27 10.06 10.46
CA TYR A 31 8.02 9.78 11.16
C TYR A 31 7.82 8.29 11.45
N THR A 32 6.99 8.01 12.44
CA THR A 32 6.53 6.67 12.82
C THR A 32 5.03 6.67 13.12
N VAL A 33 4.47 5.48 13.30
CA VAL A 33 3.05 5.21 13.51
C VAL A 33 2.25 5.47 12.24
N PHE A 34 2.51 4.62 11.24
CA PHE A 34 1.79 4.66 9.97
C PHE A 34 0.80 3.50 9.87
N SER A 35 -0.47 3.79 10.14
CA SER A 35 -1.60 2.89 9.85
C SER A 35 -2.13 3.20 8.46
N LEU A 36 -1.44 2.68 7.42
CA LEU A 36 -1.67 3.14 6.05
C LEU A 36 -3.00 2.68 5.47
N TRP A 37 -3.52 1.52 5.86
CA TRP A 37 -4.84 1.05 5.45
C TRP A 37 -5.97 1.99 5.89
N ASP A 38 -5.80 2.66 7.03
CA ASP A 38 -6.75 3.67 7.52
C ASP A 38 -6.53 5.03 6.86
N THR A 39 -5.27 5.48 6.82
CA THR A 39 -4.93 6.87 6.53
C THR A 39 -4.88 7.22 5.06
N PHE A 40 -4.71 6.24 4.14
CA PHE A 40 -4.69 6.50 2.70
C PHE A 40 -6.04 7.02 2.19
N ARG A 41 -7.14 6.67 2.85
CA ARG A 41 -8.52 6.97 2.43
C ARG A 41 -8.83 8.47 2.47
N ALA A 42 -8.38 9.17 3.50
CA ALA A 42 -8.70 10.59 3.67
C ALA A 42 -7.55 11.40 4.29
N TRP A 43 -6.85 10.85 5.28
CA TRP A 43 -5.88 11.63 6.07
C TRP A 43 -4.65 12.05 5.25
N HIS A 44 -4.00 11.15 4.53
CA HIS A 44 -2.89 11.50 3.64
C HIS A 44 -3.34 12.45 2.52
N PRO A 45 -4.46 12.21 1.81
CA PRO A 45 -5.01 13.18 0.86
C PRO A 45 -5.26 14.57 1.45
N LEU A 46 -5.79 14.65 2.66
CA LEU A 46 -5.99 15.93 3.35
C LEU A 46 -4.66 16.64 3.61
N MET A 47 -3.64 15.90 4.07
CA MET A 47 -2.31 16.46 4.35
C MET A 47 -1.65 17.06 3.11
N THR A 48 -1.89 16.53 1.93
CA THR A 48 -1.37 17.12 0.68
C THR A 48 -1.96 18.50 0.38
N ILE A 49 -3.07 18.86 1.01
CA ILE A 49 -3.73 20.17 0.87
C ILE A 49 -3.30 21.13 1.99
N ILE A 50 -3.32 20.67 3.23
CA ILE A 50 -3.15 21.55 4.41
C ILE A 50 -1.70 21.64 4.89
N ASP A 51 -0.85 20.63 4.61
CA ASP A 51 0.57 20.61 5.03
C ASP A 51 1.43 19.80 4.03
N GLN A 52 1.71 20.41 2.89
CA GLN A 52 2.48 19.77 1.82
C GLN A 52 3.92 19.41 2.24
N ARG A 53 4.52 20.19 3.15
CA ARG A 53 5.85 19.91 3.68
C ARG A 53 5.86 18.60 4.47
N ARG A 54 4.88 18.42 5.33
CA ARG A 54 4.74 17.16 6.10
C ARG A 54 4.44 15.98 5.20
N SER A 55 3.60 16.15 4.17
CA SER A 55 3.35 15.12 3.16
C SER A 55 4.63 14.68 2.45
N LEU A 56 5.51 15.64 2.10
CA LEU A 56 6.81 15.34 1.53
C LEU A 56 7.71 14.56 2.51
N ASP A 57 7.72 14.95 3.79
CA ASP A 57 8.50 14.25 4.82
C ASP A 57 7.98 12.82 5.04
N PHE A 58 6.67 12.57 4.89
CA PHE A 58 6.13 11.19 4.91
C PHE A 58 6.64 10.36 3.75
N VAL A 59 6.61 10.89 2.52
CA VAL A 59 7.15 10.19 1.35
C VAL A 59 8.63 9.87 1.55
N ARG A 60 9.42 10.83 2.01
CA ARG A 60 10.85 10.63 2.32
C ARG A 60 11.05 9.56 3.39
N THR A 61 10.20 9.56 4.43
CA THR A 61 10.24 8.52 5.47
C THR A 61 9.96 7.14 4.88
N PHE A 62 8.96 6.98 4.02
CA PHE A 62 8.68 5.70 3.37
C PHE A 62 9.84 5.20 2.53
N LEU A 63 10.52 6.09 1.81
CA LEU A 63 11.68 5.73 1.00
C LEU A 63 12.89 5.34 1.86
N LEU A 64 13.13 6.02 2.99
CA LEU A 64 14.15 5.62 3.97
C LEU A 64 13.80 4.26 4.61
N GLN A 65 12.54 4.01 4.90
CA GLN A 65 12.09 2.71 5.43
C GLN A 65 12.27 1.59 4.39
N TYR A 66 12.04 1.88 3.11
CA TYR A 66 12.35 0.96 2.02
C TYR A 66 13.86 0.69 1.93
N GLU A 67 14.69 1.71 2.01
CA GLU A 67 16.16 1.57 2.03
C GLU A 67 16.63 0.62 3.13
N HIS A 68 16.06 0.72 4.33
CA HIS A 68 16.48 -0.10 5.47
C HIS A 68 15.95 -1.53 5.44
N ALA A 69 14.75 -1.76 4.88
CA ALA A 69 14.06 -3.05 4.98
C ALA A 69 13.76 -3.71 3.63
N GLY A 70 14.02 -3.03 2.52
CA GLY A 70 13.77 -3.53 1.16
C GLY A 70 12.30 -3.54 0.74
N LEU A 71 11.38 -3.08 1.59
CA LEU A 71 9.94 -2.96 1.31
C LEU A 71 9.39 -1.68 1.93
N LEU A 72 8.45 -1.04 1.23
CA LEU A 72 7.69 0.08 1.75
C LEU A 72 6.83 -0.35 2.96
N PRO A 73 6.52 0.56 3.90
CA PRO A 73 5.73 0.22 5.09
C PRO A 73 4.27 -0.10 4.76
N VAL A 74 3.67 -0.94 5.59
CA VAL A 74 2.22 -1.22 5.63
C VAL A 74 1.62 -0.68 6.92
N TRP A 75 2.12 -1.12 8.05
CA TRP A 75 1.74 -0.64 9.37
C TRP A 75 2.97 -0.54 10.26
N GLU A 76 3.73 0.52 10.09
CA GLU A 76 4.99 0.73 10.79
C GLU A 76 4.78 1.35 12.18
N PHE A 77 5.43 0.80 13.19
CA PHE A 77 5.43 1.29 14.56
C PHE A 77 6.84 1.30 15.15
N ALA A 78 7.35 2.49 15.49
CA ALA A 78 8.66 2.71 16.08
C ALA A 78 9.79 1.93 15.37
N SER A 79 9.85 2.09 14.04
CA SER A 79 10.80 1.41 13.13
C SER A 79 10.65 -0.11 13.05
N ASN A 80 9.51 -0.64 13.45
CA ASN A 80 9.17 -2.05 13.23
C ASN A 80 7.96 -2.14 12.31
N GLU A 81 8.01 -3.01 11.33
CA GLU A 81 6.84 -3.35 10.53
C GLU A 81 6.01 -4.37 11.29
N THR A 82 4.74 -4.09 11.48
CA THR A 82 3.81 -5.03 12.13
C THR A 82 3.09 -5.90 11.11
N GLU A 83 3.09 -5.47 9.84
CA GLU A 83 2.31 -6.07 8.75
C GLU A 83 0.84 -6.28 9.11
N CYS A 84 0.33 -5.47 10.03
CA CYS A 84 -1.07 -5.43 10.39
C CYS A 84 -1.86 -4.79 9.24
N MET A 85 -3.04 -5.30 8.99
CA MET A 85 -3.92 -4.88 7.89
C MET A 85 -3.40 -5.24 6.48
N ILE A 86 -4.28 -5.06 5.52
CA ILE A 86 -4.12 -5.48 4.13
C ILE A 86 -3.59 -4.35 3.25
N GLY A 87 -3.18 -4.69 2.03
CA GLY A 87 -2.67 -3.72 1.07
C GLY A 87 -1.21 -3.31 1.28
N TYR A 88 -0.72 -2.41 0.43
CA TYR A 88 0.59 -1.76 0.55
C TYR A 88 0.47 -0.26 0.25
N HIS A 89 -0.48 0.38 0.94
CA HIS A 89 -1.01 1.72 0.66
C HIS A 89 -0.04 2.89 0.78
N SER A 90 1.22 2.66 1.20
CA SER A 90 2.28 3.66 1.01
C SER A 90 2.40 4.11 -0.45
N VAL A 91 2.13 3.21 -1.42
CA VAL A 91 2.14 3.55 -2.85
C VAL A 91 1.04 4.55 -3.20
N SER A 92 -0.14 4.42 -2.57
CA SER A 92 -1.23 5.38 -2.73
C SER A 92 -0.85 6.78 -2.23
N ALA A 93 -0.27 6.86 -1.03
CA ALA A 93 0.16 8.13 -0.45
C ALA A 93 1.26 8.81 -1.30
N ILE A 94 2.23 8.05 -1.83
CA ILE A 94 3.28 8.57 -2.71
C ILE A 94 2.69 9.06 -4.05
N ALA A 95 1.83 8.26 -4.68
CA ALA A 95 1.22 8.60 -5.96
C ALA A 95 0.31 9.84 -5.85
N ASP A 96 -0.48 9.93 -4.78
CA ASP A 96 -1.35 11.08 -4.52
C ASP A 96 -0.54 12.36 -4.27
N ALA A 97 0.49 12.30 -3.43
CA ALA A 97 1.40 13.43 -3.19
C ALA A 97 2.01 13.93 -4.50
N TYR A 98 2.54 13.03 -5.33
CA TYR A 98 3.13 13.37 -6.62
C TYR A 98 2.11 14.01 -7.58
N SER A 99 0.90 13.46 -7.66
CA SER A 99 -0.17 13.96 -8.54
C SER A 99 -0.59 15.39 -8.20
N LYS A 100 -0.47 15.76 -6.93
CA LYS A 100 -0.79 17.08 -6.38
C LYS A 100 0.39 18.05 -6.37
N GLY A 101 1.49 17.70 -7.02
CA GLY A 101 2.63 18.59 -7.24
C GLY A 101 3.74 18.51 -6.19
N ILE A 102 3.65 17.61 -5.21
CA ILE A 102 4.71 17.35 -4.22
C ILE A 102 5.72 16.40 -4.87
N LYS A 103 6.82 16.93 -5.42
CA LYS A 103 7.73 16.20 -6.32
C LYS A 103 9.19 16.18 -5.87
N GLU A 104 9.52 16.78 -4.73
CA GLU A 104 10.91 16.94 -4.25
C GLU A 104 11.44 15.64 -3.59
N PHE A 105 11.32 14.53 -4.30
CA PHE A 105 11.90 13.23 -3.96
C PHE A 105 12.34 12.48 -5.21
N ASP A 106 13.18 11.45 -5.06
CA ASP A 106 13.62 10.63 -6.19
C ASP A 106 12.47 9.75 -6.70
N THR A 107 11.90 10.13 -7.84
CA THR A 107 10.74 9.46 -8.45
C THR A 107 11.07 8.10 -9.05
N LYS A 108 12.32 7.89 -9.51
CA LYS A 108 12.76 6.59 -10.02
C LYS A 108 12.94 5.59 -8.89
N TYR A 109 13.56 6.03 -7.80
CA TYR A 109 13.72 5.25 -6.60
C TYR A 109 12.36 4.94 -5.94
N ALA A 110 11.43 5.90 -5.96
CA ALA A 110 10.07 5.68 -5.49
C ALA A 110 9.35 4.60 -6.31
N LEU A 111 9.44 4.65 -7.65
CA LEU A 111 8.84 3.61 -8.49
C LEU A 111 9.48 2.24 -8.27
N GLU A 112 10.80 2.18 -8.08
CA GLU A 112 11.49 0.93 -7.70
C GLU A 112 10.95 0.36 -6.37
N ALA A 113 10.81 1.21 -5.35
CA ALA A 113 10.29 0.83 -4.05
C ALA A 113 8.83 0.32 -4.12
N MET A 114 7.99 0.98 -4.93
CA MET A 114 6.62 0.56 -5.20
C MET A 114 6.59 -0.81 -5.90
N ASP A 115 7.35 -0.98 -6.98
CA ASP A 115 7.43 -2.22 -7.74
C ASP A 115 7.90 -3.40 -6.87
N LYS A 116 8.95 -3.20 -6.09
CA LYS A 116 9.45 -4.22 -5.13
C LYS A 116 8.41 -4.60 -4.09
N SER A 117 7.66 -3.62 -3.59
CA SER A 117 6.61 -3.88 -2.60
C SER A 117 5.41 -4.63 -3.19
N ALA A 118 5.02 -4.31 -4.43
CA ALA A 118 3.92 -4.93 -5.16
C ALA A 118 4.25 -6.29 -5.77
N THR A 119 5.53 -6.70 -5.77
CA THR A 119 5.99 -7.97 -6.34
C THR A 119 6.70 -8.86 -5.31
N SER A 120 6.63 -8.52 -4.03
CA SER A 120 7.29 -9.24 -2.96
C SER A 120 6.57 -10.55 -2.63
N LYS A 121 7.24 -11.67 -2.82
CA LYS A 121 6.73 -12.99 -2.39
C LYS A 121 6.67 -13.17 -0.86
N LYS A 122 7.14 -12.20 -0.11
CA LYS A 122 7.07 -12.20 1.36
C LYS A 122 5.75 -11.62 1.89
N ARG A 123 4.95 -10.98 1.04
CA ARG A 123 3.66 -10.41 1.43
C ARG A 123 2.54 -11.39 1.17
N TYR A 124 1.53 -11.33 2.00
CA TYR A 124 0.36 -12.20 2.07
C TYR A 124 -0.31 -12.45 0.72
N GLY A 125 -0.03 -13.61 0.15
CA GLY A 125 -0.66 -14.08 -1.07
C GLY A 125 -0.32 -13.32 -2.35
N LEU A 126 0.65 -12.37 -2.35
CA LEU A 126 0.99 -11.60 -3.55
C LEU A 126 1.49 -12.45 -4.71
N ASP A 127 2.15 -13.59 -4.44
CA ASP A 127 2.55 -14.55 -5.45
C ASP A 127 1.32 -15.16 -6.15
N ALA A 128 0.35 -15.67 -5.40
CA ALA A 128 -0.91 -16.19 -5.96
C ALA A 128 -1.70 -15.09 -6.69
N TYR A 129 -1.75 -13.87 -6.13
CA TYR A 129 -2.39 -12.73 -6.80
C TYR A 129 -1.74 -12.39 -8.15
N MET A 130 -0.41 -12.44 -8.25
CA MET A 130 0.30 -12.21 -9.51
C MET A 130 0.06 -13.33 -10.53
N ASP A 131 -0.01 -14.58 -10.07
CA ASP A 131 -0.16 -15.75 -10.94
C ASP A 131 -1.59 -15.92 -11.45
N HIS A 132 -2.60 -15.67 -10.60
CA HIS A 132 -4.01 -15.96 -10.89
C HIS A 132 -4.86 -14.70 -11.14
N GLY A 133 -4.36 -13.53 -10.79
CA GLY A 133 -5.09 -12.26 -10.86
C GLY A 133 -6.14 -12.10 -9.75
N TYR A 134 -6.13 -12.93 -8.74
CA TYR A 134 -6.94 -12.83 -7.51
C TYR A 134 -6.41 -13.80 -6.46
N LEU A 135 -6.88 -13.65 -5.22
CA LEU A 135 -6.63 -14.62 -4.16
C LEU A 135 -7.83 -15.56 -4.01
N ASP A 136 -7.57 -16.87 -4.09
CA ASP A 136 -8.53 -17.89 -3.68
C ASP A 136 -8.54 -17.96 -2.13
N ILE A 137 -9.64 -18.41 -1.53
CA ILE A 137 -9.71 -18.56 -0.07
C ILE A 137 -8.74 -19.61 0.48
N LEU A 138 -8.17 -20.43 -0.39
CA LEU A 138 -7.14 -21.41 -0.05
C LEU A 138 -5.73 -20.80 -0.05
N ASP A 139 -5.54 -19.68 -0.75
CA ASP A 139 -4.26 -18.97 -0.80
C ASP A 139 -4.06 -18.14 0.46
N GLU A 140 -5.11 -17.41 0.89
CA GLU A 140 -4.99 -16.45 1.98
C GLU A 140 -6.34 -16.16 2.64
N SER A 141 -6.33 -15.86 3.94
CA SER A 141 -7.47 -15.23 4.62
C SER A 141 -7.72 -13.83 4.06
N GLU A 142 -8.93 -13.30 4.23
CA GLU A 142 -9.33 -11.97 3.73
C GLU A 142 -9.10 -11.82 2.21
N SER A 143 -9.21 -12.93 1.50
CA SER A 143 -8.82 -13.05 0.08
C SER A 143 -9.51 -12.03 -0.83
N VAL A 144 -10.79 -11.73 -0.57
CA VAL A 144 -11.54 -10.73 -1.32
C VAL A 144 -10.99 -9.35 -1.08
N SER A 145 -10.89 -8.94 0.18
CA SER A 145 -10.40 -7.60 0.54
C SER A 145 -8.96 -7.38 0.08
N LYS A 146 -8.06 -8.36 0.30
CA LYS A 146 -6.68 -8.28 -0.19
C LYS A 146 -6.61 -8.14 -1.70
N THR A 147 -7.40 -8.90 -2.46
CA THR A 147 -7.45 -8.76 -3.93
C THR A 147 -7.86 -7.36 -4.37
N LEU A 148 -8.87 -6.78 -3.72
CA LEU A 148 -9.36 -5.42 -4.04
C LEU A 148 -8.33 -4.36 -3.71
N GLU A 149 -7.73 -4.44 -2.54
CA GLU A 149 -6.72 -3.47 -2.10
C GLU A 149 -5.45 -3.55 -2.95
N TYR A 150 -5.00 -4.75 -3.33
CA TYR A 150 -3.87 -4.91 -4.24
C TYR A 150 -4.17 -4.35 -5.65
N ALA A 151 -5.38 -4.55 -6.16
CA ALA A 151 -5.78 -3.97 -7.44
C ALA A 151 -5.83 -2.43 -7.41
N TYR A 152 -6.25 -1.86 -6.29
CA TYR A 152 -6.23 -0.41 -6.07
C TYR A 152 -4.79 0.12 -5.96
N ASP A 153 -3.94 -0.53 -5.18
CA ASP A 153 -2.54 -0.15 -5.04
C ASP A 153 -1.80 -0.23 -6.39
N ASP A 154 -2.08 -1.27 -7.19
CA ASP A 154 -1.57 -1.39 -8.57
C ASP A 154 -2.03 -0.24 -9.47
N TYR A 155 -3.28 0.23 -9.32
CA TYR A 155 -3.75 1.43 -10.02
C TYR A 155 -2.96 2.67 -9.62
N CYS A 156 -2.62 2.83 -8.35
CA CYS A 156 -1.81 3.93 -7.86
C CYS A 156 -0.41 3.89 -8.47
N ILE A 157 0.22 2.70 -8.53
CA ILE A 157 1.54 2.52 -9.17
C ILE A 157 1.46 2.82 -10.67
N ALA A 158 0.43 2.33 -11.37
CA ALA A 158 0.23 2.61 -12.79
C ALA A 158 0.12 4.11 -13.05
N THR A 159 -0.68 4.80 -12.26
CA THR A 159 -0.87 6.25 -12.38
C THR A 159 0.45 7.02 -12.17
N PHE A 160 1.20 6.63 -11.15
CA PHE A 160 2.51 7.20 -10.86
C PHE A 160 3.52 6.92 -11.99
N ALA A 161 3.63 5.67 -12.46
CA ALA A 161 4.52 5.27 -13.55
C ALA A 161 4.23 6.05 -14.84
N LYS A 162 2.94 6.21 -15.18
CA LYS A 162 2.50 7.03 -16.31
C LYS A 162 2.95 8.48 -16.18
N ALA A 163 2.77 9.06 -14.98
CA ALA A 163 3.09 10.47 -14.73
C ALA A 163 4.59 10.77 -14.79
N ILE A 164 5.46 9.79 -14.51
CA ILE A 164 6.92 9.92 -14.64
C ILE A 164 7.47 9.40 -15.98
N GLY A 165 6.59 8.96 -16.90
CA GLY A 165 6.97 8.53 -18.25
C GLY A 165 7.51 7.08 -18.36
N ASN A 166 7.26 6.22 -17.37
CA ASN A 166 7.62 4.81 -17.41
C ASN A 166 6.47 3.96 -17.99
N SER A 167 6.45 3.81 -19.32
CA SER A 167 5.38 3.10 -20.02
C SER A 167 5.35 1.61 -19.72
N GLU A 168 6.50 0.96 -19.51
CA GLU A 168 6.57 -0.47 -19.19
C GLU A 168 5.84 -0.78 -17.89
N LYS A 169 6.18 -0.07 -16.81
CA LYS A 169 5.52 -0.28 -15.50
C LYS A 169 4.07 0.17 -15.52
N TYR A 170 3.73 1.21 -16.29
CA TYR A 170 2.34 1.60 -16.49
C TYR A 170 1.52 0.44 -17.06
N GLU A 171 1.94 -0.20 -18.14
CA GLU A 171 1.17 -1.27 -18.77
C GLU A 171 0.99 -2.47 -17.82
N ILE A 172 2.05 -2.90 -17.13
CA ILE A 172 2.00 -4.01 -16.18
C ILE A 172 0.99 -3.74 -15.07
N PHE A 173 1.12 -2.62 -14.38
CA PHE A 173 0.28 -2.31 -13.22
C PHE A 173 -1.13 -1.87 -13.62
N ASN A 174 -1.31 -1.24 -14.77
CA ASN A 174 -2.64 -0.93 -15.31
C ASN A 174 -3.43 -2.21 -15.67
N GLN A 175 -2.77 -3.24 -16.17
CA GLN A 175 -3.41 -4.54 -16.35
C GLN A 175 -3.81 -5.16 -15.01
N ARG A 176 -2.89 -5.22 -14.05
CA ARG A 176 -3.13 -5.79 -12.71
C ARG A 176 -4.22 -5.04 -11.95
N SER A 177 -4.34 -3.73 -12.11
CA SER A 177 -5.38 -2.92 -11.47
C SER A 177 -6.80 -3.34 -11.84
N ASN A 178 -6.99 -4.13 -12.90
CA ASN A 178 -8.28 -4.68 -13.31
C ASN A 178 -8.60 -6.04 -12.66
N ASN A 179 -7.71 -6.59 -11.85
CA ASN A 179 -7.84 -7.91 -11.25
C ASN A 179 -9.05 -8.05 -10.31
N TRP A 180 -9.55 -6.95 -9.72
CA TRP A 180 -10.80 -6.95 -8.97
C TRP A 180 -11.99 -7.55 -9.74
N LYS A 181 -11.98 -7.48 -11.10
CA LYS A 181 -13.02 -8.02 -11.96
C LYS A 181 -13.13 -9.54 -11.86
N ASN A 182 -12.03 -10.22 -11.49
CA ASN A 182 -12.03 -11.67 -11.32
C ASN A 182 -12.90 -12.12 -10.14
N LEU A 183 -13.17 -11.25 -9.19
CA LEU A 183 -14.05 -11.52 -8.05
C LEU A 183 -15.45 -10.93 -8.21
N PHE A 184 -15.70 -10.11 -9.23
CA PHE A 184 -17.02 -9.56 -9.49
C PHE A 184 -17.92 -10.61 -10.13
N ASP A 185 -19.02 -10.91 -9.45
CA ASP A 185 -20.05 -11.79 -9.97
C ASP A 185 -21.15 -10.98 -10.66
N ALA A 186 -21.24 -11.10 -11.98
CA ALA A 186 -22.18 -10.34 -12.79
C ALA A 186 -23.65 -10.76 -12.56
N GLU A 187 -23.90 -11.98 -12.05
CA GLU A 187 -25.24 -12.47 -11.74
C GLU A 187 -25.79 -11.83 -10.46
N THR A 188 -25.01 -11.92 -9.38
CA THR A 188 -25.41 -11.40 -8.06
C THR A 188 -25.11 -9.91 -7.87
N LYS A 189 -24.22 -9.32 -8.69
CA LYS A 189 -23.70 -7.94 -8.60
C LYS A 189 -22.83 -7.68 -7.36
N PHE A 190 -22.29 -8.75 -6.75
CA PHE A 190 -21.40 -8.66 -5.61
C PHE A 190 -19.96 -9.06 -5.98
N ILE A 191 -19.00 -8.56 -5.21
CA ILE A 191 -17.64 -9.09 -5.18
C ILE A 191 -17.65 -10.31 -4.24
N ARG A 192 -17.27 -11.48 -4.76
CA ARG A 192 -17.47 -12.76 -4.07
C ARG A 192 -16.17 -13.54 -3.95
N PRO A 193 -15.99 -14.30 -2.86
CA PRO A 193 -14.84 -15.18 -2.69
C PRO A 193 -14.91 -16.36 -3.67
N ARG A 194 -13.72 -16.84 -4.06
CA ARG A 194 -13.56 -18.04 -4.87
C ARG A 194 -12.88 -19.15 -4.09
N ARG A 195 -13.28 -20.40 -4.39
CA ARG A 195 -12.61 -21.60 -3.96
C ARG A 195 -12.36 -22.51 -5.15
N ASN A 196 -11.10 -22.89 -5.38
CA ASN A 196 -10.71 -23.66 -6.57
C ASN A 196 -11.22 -23.02 -7.87
N GLY A 197 -11.12 -21.72 -7.99
CA GLY A 197 -11.53 -20.95 -9.17
C GLY A 197 -13.03 -20.70 -9.35
N ARG A 198 -13.90 -21.21 -8.44
CA ARG A 198 -15.36 -21.06 -8.53
C ARG A 198 -15.87 -20.16 -7.40
N PHE A 199 -16.90 -19.38 -7.67
CA PHE A 199 -17.58 -18.62 -6.62
C PHE A 199 -18.17 -19.55 -5.56
N ILE A 200 -18.02 -19.18 -4.30
CA ILE A 200 -18.54 -19.97 -3.17
C ILE A 200 -20.08 -19.89 -3.15
N THR A 201 -20.71 -21.03 -2.95
CA THR A 201 -22.17 -21.17 -2.86
C THR A 201 -22.50 -22.10 -1.68
N PRO A 202 -23.50 -21.76 -0.82
CA PRO A 202 -24.33 -20.57 -0.88
C PRO A 202 -23.57 -19.26 -0.57
N PHE A 203 -24.12 -18.10 -0.94
CA PHE A 203 -23.57 -16.79 -0.65
C PHE A 203 -24.66 -15.87 -0.07
N ASP A 204 -24.45 -15.37 1.13
CA ASP A 204 -25.25 -14.30 1.74
C ASP A 204 -24.35 -13.07 1.97
N PRO A 205 -24.62 -11.94 1.30
CA PRO A 205 -23.78 -10.72 1.45
C PRO A 205 -23.86 -10.09 2.84
N ARG A 206 -24.72 -10.58 3.73
CA ARG A 206 -24.85 -10.10 5.13
C ARG A 206 -24.09 -10.99 6.12
N GLU A 207 -23.53 -12.11 5.65
CA GLU A 207 -22.80 -13.03 6.50
C GLU A 207 -21.42 -12.45 6.84
N VAL A 208 -21.08 -12.41 8.11
CA VAL A 208 -19.74 -12.09 8.59
C VAL A 208 -18.85 -13.32 8.40
N ASN A 209 -17.76 -13.17 7.68
CA ASN A 209 -16.82 -14.27 7.43
C ASN A 209 -15.39 -13.75 7.20
N ASN A 210 -14.43 -14.68 7.16
CA ASN A 210 -13.01 -14.37 7.07
C ASN A 210 -12.50 -14.13 5.63
N HIS A 211 -13.39 -13.89 4.68
CA HIS A 211 -12.98 -13.54 3.30
C HIS A 211 -12.89 -12.04 3.07
N TYR A 212 -13.51 -11.28 3.96
CA TYR A 212 -13.51 -9.81 3.98
C TYR A 212 -12.88 -9.31 5.28
N THR A 213 -12.14 -8.21 5.21
CA THR A 213 -11.51 -7.60 6.38
C THR A 213 -12.55 -6.88 7.22
N GLU A 214 -12.64 -7.21 8.51
CA GLU A 214 -13.54 -6.58 9.48
C GLU A 214 -15.04 -6.59 9.07
N ALA A 215 -15.46 -7.61 8.35
CA ALA A 215 -16.83 -7.75 7.87
C ALA A 215 -17.58 -8.91 8.57
#